data_4b0f2c43266ae7c6da04c5b7e9d1ab61
#
_entry.id   4b0f2c43266ae7c6da04c5b7e9d1ab61
#
_cell.length_a   1.000
_cell.length_b   1.000
_cell.length_c   1.000
_cell.angle_alpha   90.00
_cell.angle_beta   90.00
_cell.angle_gamma   90.00
#
_symmetry.space_group_name_H-M   'P 1'
#
loop_
_entity.id
_entity.type
_entity.pdbx_description
1 polymer ?
#
loop_
_entity_poly.entity_id
_entity_poly.type
_entity_poly.pdbx_seq_one_letter_code
_entity_poly.pdbx_strand_id
1 'polypeptide(L)'
;MNEFTKIFAKTIEDEAIKQIETLSNSEAYNSCKIRIMPDCHAGKGCTIGTVIELDNRVVPNTVGVDIGCGMKVVRLGKVDIDLQKFDEAVNKLIPSGFNVNEGEVSAYINGLVDGCMFGKFRAWDCLNGMDIVYRSVGSLGGGNHFIELDANEEGEKYLVIHTGSRNLGVRVCNYYQKLAYEYCRKKIADKSEVIAKLKSEGREKEIQSAINLLGTRNISKELSYLEGDLLNDYLNDMRIVQKYAEQNRIIIANRLVNALGIDIDANSDKYSFTTIHNYIDTDKGILRKGAISAKKDEVVIIPMNMRDGSLICKGKGNKDWLCSAPHGAGRLMSRTQAKKELSMDSYKNEMNGIYSTSVCEETIDEAPMAYKPTEEIVELIKPTVDVIDVIKPIYNFKAKL
;
A
#
# COMPACT_ATOMS: atom_id res chain seq x y z
N MET A 1 -11.15 10.42 19.71
CA MET A 1 -11.28 9.10 19.04
C MET A 1 -12.59 8.45 19.41
N ASN A 2 -13.25 7.70 18.52
CA ASN A 2 -14.43 6.91 18.85
C ASN A 2 -14.05 5.69 19.73
N GLU A 3 -15.04 5.11 20.43
CA GLU A 3 -14.84 3.96 21.33
C GLU A 3 -14.45 2.64 20.64
N PHE A 4 -14.61 2.57 19.31
CA PHE A 4 -14.29 1.39 18.49
C PHE A 4 -12.86 1.39 17.96
N THR A 5 -12.07 2.44 18.22
CA THR A 5 -10.69 2.57 17.78
C THR A 5 -9.71 1.98 18.79
N LYS A 6 -8.80 1.09 18.31
CA LYS A 6 -7.68 0.56 19.10
C LYS A 6 -6.35 0.86 18.43
N ILE A 7 -5.35 1.23 19.22
CA ILE A 7 -3.99 1.55 18.78
C ILE A 7 -3.05 0.49 19.35
N PHE A 8 -2.28 -0.17 18.49
CA PHE A 8 -1.30 -1.18 18.85
C PHE A 8 0.15 -0.66 18.75
N ALA A 9 0.33 0.56 18.27
CA ALA A 9 1.63 1.20 18.17
C ALA A 9 2.06 1.76 19.54
N LYS A 10 3.37 1.65 19.84
CA LYS A 10 4.00 2.23 21.03
C LYS A 10 4.52 3.63 20.77
N THR A 11 5.20 3.79 19.64
CA THR A 11 5.79 5.06 19.19
C THR A 11 4.92 5.66 18.11
N ILE A 12 4.31 6.82 18.36
CA ILE A 12 3.42 7.53 17.43
C ILE A 12 3.72 9.02 17.49
N GLU A 13 3.86 9.65 16.34
CA GLU A 13 4.02 11.10 16.22
C GLU A 13 2.69 11.84 16.40
N ASP A 14 2.74 13.09 16.89
CA ASP A 14 1.55 13.91 17.19
C ASP A 14 0.65 14.11 15.96
N GLU A 15 1.23 14.23 14.77
CA GLU A 15 0.47 14.38 13.52
C GLU A 15 -0.34 13.11 13.22
N ALA A 16 0.23 11.93 13.45
CA ALA A 16 -0.48 10.67 13.27
C ALA A 16 -1.66 10.55 14.27
N ILE A 17 -1.48 10.97 15.52
CA ILE A 17 -2.56 10.98 16.52
C ILE A 17 -3.71 11.87 16.04
N LYS A 18 -3.44 13.08 15.55
CA LYS A 18 -4.46 13.98 15.01
C LYS A 18 -5.19 13.39 13.81
N GLN A 19 -4.47 12.70 12.92
CA GLN A 19 -5.06 12.02 11.78
C GLN A 19 -5.99 10.87 12.22
N ILE A 20 -5.60 10.08 13.23
CA ILE A 20 -6.44 9.02 13.80
C ILE A 20 -7.71 9.60 14.42
N GLU A 21 -7.61 10.67 15.18
CA GLU A 21 -8.77 11.34 15.78
C GLU A 21 -9.73 11.89 14.73
N THR A 22 -9.19 12.54 13.70
CA THR A 22 -9.98 13.09 12.60
C THR A 22 -10.68 11.98 11.82
N LEU A 23 -9.99 10.90 11.52
CA LEU A 23 -10.52 9.74 10.80
C LEU A 23 -11.64 9.06 11.62
N SER A 24 -11.36 8.75 12.89
CA SER A 24 -12.27 8.00 13.76
C SER A 24 -13.56 8.76 14.11
N ASN A 25 -13.55 10.09 13.99
CA ASN A 25 -14.71 10.94 14.19
C ASN A 25 -15.38 11.38 12.87
N SER A 26 -14.86 10.92 11.73
CA SER A 26 -15.43 11.26 10.41
C SER A 26 -16.79 10.61 10.21
N GLU A 27 -17.64 11.24 9.39
CA GLU A 27 -18.96 10.70 9.06
C GLU A 27 -18.88 9.32 8.39
N ALA A 28 -17.79 9.04 7.70
CA ALA A 28 -17.58 7.75 7.03
C ALA A 28 -17.30 6.60 8.02
N TYR A 29 -16.65 6.89 9.18
CA TYR A 29 -16.04 5.85 10.00
C TYR A 29 -16.31 5.96 11.51
N ASN A 30 -17.16 6.88 11.96
CA ASN A 30 -17.45 7.10 13.40
C ASN A 30 -18.11 5.91 14.10
N SER A 31 -18.70 4.97 13.34
CA SER A 31 -19.28 3.72 13.83
C SER A 31 -18.42 2.49 13.52
N CYS A 32 -17.31 2.66 12.78
CA CYS A 32 -16.48 1.56 12.33
C CYS A 32 -15.47 1.14 13.38
N LYS A 33 -15.10 -0.15 13.39
CA LYS A 33 -13.93 -0.61 14.13
C LYS A 33 -12.67 -0.21 13.37
N ILE A 34 -11.79 0.53 14.04
CA ILE A 34 -10.51 0.97 13.50
C ILE A 34 -9.38 0.34 14.32
N ARG A 35 -8.36 -0.15 13.64
CA ARG A 35 -7.16 -0.73 14.23
C ARG A 35 -5.94 -0.03 13.65
N ILE A 36 -5.09 0.48 14.53
CA ILE A 36 -3.86 1.18 14.17
C ILE A 36 -2.68 0.28 14.49
N MET A 37 -1.94 -0.10 13.45
CA MET A 37 -0.85 -1.07 13.52
C MET A 37 0.42 -0.49 14.15
N PRO A 38 1.35 -1.32 14.64
CA PRO A 38 2.60 -0.89 15.27
C PRO A 38 3.47 0.03 14.41
N ASP A 39 3.48 -0.13 13.10
CA ASP A 39 4.23 0.65 12.13
C ASP A 39 3.59 2.01 11.79
N CYS A 40 2.58 2.41 12.54
CA CYS A 40 1.81 3.64 12.29
C CYS A 40 2.70 4.89 12.19
N HIS A 41 2.44 5.70 11.18
CA HIS A 41 3.01 7.03 10.97
C HIS A 41 2.07 7.88 10.10
N ALA A 42 2.30 9.21 10.05
CA ALA A 42 1.46 10.11 9.29
C ALA A 42 1.46 9.79 7.79
N GLY A 43 0.30 9.89 7.18
CA GLY A 43 0.08 9.61 5.76
C GLY A 43 -0.86 10.60 5.10
N LYS A 44 -1.02 10.52 3.77
CA LYS A 44 -2.00 11.35 3.05
C LYS A 44 -3.41 10.80 3.27
N GLY A 45 -4.31 11.64 3.80
CA GLY A 45 -5.72 11.30 4.04
C GLY A 45 -5.97 10.59 5.36
N CYS A 46 -5.15 9.63 5.75
CA CYS A 46 -5.09 9.02 7.09
C CYS A 46 -3.73 8.39 7.31
N THR A 47 -3.46 7.95 8.54
CA THR A 47 -2.22 7.26 8.89
C THR A 47 -1.99 6.00 8.07
N ILE A 48 -0.73 5.73 7.74
CA ILE A 48 -0.26 4.41 7.32
C ILE A 48 -0.36 3.48 8.53
N GLY A 49 -0.59 2.19 8.32
CA GLY A 49 -0.86 1.25 9.41
C GLY A 49 -2.33 1.26 9.87
N THR A 50 -3.26 1.72 9.04
CA THR A 50 -4.69 1.78 9.37
C THR A 50 -5.47 0.60 8.78
N VAL A 51 -6.30 -0.02 9.63
CA VAL A 51 -7.25 -1.08 9.25
C VAL A 51 -8.64 -0.69 9.71
N ILE A 52 -9.64 -0.82 8.83
CA ILE A 52 -11.03 -0.44 9.11
C ILE A 52 -11.96 -1.59 8.72
N GLU A 53 -12.83 -2.00 9.65
CA GLU A 53 -14.00 -2.83 9.31
C GLU A 53 -15.07 -1.92 8.73
N LEU A 54 -15.30 -2.02 7.42
CA LEU A 54 -16.18 -1.13 6.69
C LEU A 54 -17.67 -1.46 6.97
N ASP A 55 -18.45 -0.44 6.99
CA ASP A 55 -19.91 -0.51 6.86
C ASP A 55 -20.28 -0.41 5.36
N ASN A 56 -20.92 0.66 4.93
CA ASN A 56 -21.41 0.91 3.58
C ASN A 56 -20.77 2.15 2.93
N ARG A 57 -19.68 2.64 3.48
CA ARG A 57 -18.97 3.85 3.04
C ARG A 57 -17.49 3.63 2.91
N VAL A 58 -16.88 4.26 1.91
CA VAL A 58 -15.43 4.25 1.71
C VAL A 58 -14.92 5.63 1.32
N VAL A 59 -13.86 6.07 1.96
CA VAL A 59 -13.06 7.21 1.52
C VAL A 59 -11.91 6.68 0.66
N PRO A 60 -11.83 6.97 -0.65
CA PRO A 60 -10.77 6.42 -1.51
C PRO A 60 -9.35 6.71 -1.01
N ASN A 61 -9.11 7.90 -0.44
CA ASN A 61 -7.82 8.27 0.17
C ASN A 61 -7.39 7.35 1.32
N THR A 62 -8.32 6.65 1.98
CA THR A 62 -7.99 5.71 3.06
C THR A 62 -7.54 4.33 2.56
N VAL A 63 -7.69 4.03 1.29
CA VAL A 63 -6.99 2.92 0.62
C VAL A 63 -5.59 3.38 0.21
N GLY A 64 -5.48 4.63 -0.21
CA GLY A 64 -4.25 5.23 -0.69
C GLY A 64 -4.14 5.25 -2.22
N VAL A 65 -3.17 6.03 -2.71
CA VAL A 65 -2.98 6.25 -4.16
C VAL A 65 -2.30 5.06 -4.85
N ASP A 66 -1.56 4.25 -4.13
CA ASP A 66 -0.91 3.05 -4.67
C ASP A 66 -1.73 1.80 -4.31
N ILE A 67 -2.89 1.69 -4.96
CA ILE A 67 -3.84 0.59 -4.77
C ILE A 67 -3.16 -0.74 -5.14
N GLY A 68 -3.24 -1.73 -4.24
CA GLY A 68 -2.64 -3.04 -4.47
C GLY A 68 -1.12 -3.07 -4.37
N CYS A 69 -0.49 -2.00 -3.81
CA CYS A 69 0.92 -2.05 -3.44
C CYS A 69 1.18 -3.24 -2.53
N GLY A 70 2.31 -3.89 -2.71
CA GLY A 70 2.64 -5.10 -1.98
C GLY A 70 3.93 -5.71 -2.45
N MET A 71 4.23 -6.87 -1.88
CA MET A 71 5.46 -7.60 -2.14
C MET A 71 5.17 -8.96 -2.78
N LYS A 72 6.05 -9.36 -3.68
CA LYS A 72 6.18 -10.73 -4.17
C LYS A 72 7.51 -11.29 -3.68
N VAL A 73 7.45 -12.44 -3.05
CA VAL A 73 8.60 -13.20 -2.58
C VAL A 73 8.75 -14.44 -3.46
N VAL A 74 9.95 -14.67 -3.98
CA VAL A 74 10.28 -15.88 -4.74
C VAL A 74 11.45 -16.57 -4.05
N ARG A 75 11.24 -17.81 -3.62
CA ARG A 75 12.27 -18.67 -3.01
C ARG A 75 13.13 -19.27 -4.12
N LEU A 76 14.39 -18.88 -4.16
CA LEU A 76 15.34 -19.31 -5.18
C LEU A 76 16.12 -20.57 -4.81
N GLY A 77 16.09 -20.95 -3.52
CA GLY A 77 16.89 -22.05 -2.97
C GLY A 77 18.33 -21.65 -2.67
N LYS A 78 19.19 -22.66 -2.49
CA LYS A 78 20.63 -22.47 -2.20
C LYS A 78 21.41 -22.34 -3.50
N VAL A 79 21.43 -21.13 -4.05
CA VAL A 79 22.09 -20.81 -5.33
C VAL A 79 23.16 -19.75 -5.11
N ASP A 80 24.23 -19.82 -5.89
CA ASP A 80 25.23 -18.76 -5.94
C ASP A 80 24.81 -17.72 -6.97
N ILE A 81 24.83 -16.45 -6.59
CA ILE A 81 24.39 -15.34 -7.43
C ILE A 81 25.52 -14.31 -7.50
N ASP A 82 25.95 -14.00 -8.72
CA ASP A 82 26.84 -12.88 -9.00
C ASP A 82 26.04 -11.56 -8.85
N LEU A 83 26.25 -10.86 -7.73
CA LEU A 83 25.49 -9.67 -7.38
C LEU A 83 25.71 -8.51 -8.34
N GLN A 84 26.90 -8.39 -8.93
CA GLN A 84 27.18 -7.36 -9.93
C GLN A 84 26.36 -7.61 -11.20
N LYS A 85 26.39 -8.85 -11.72
CA LYS A 85 25.59 -9.21 -12.90
C LYS A 85 24.10 -9.10 -12.64
N PHE A 86 23.66 -9.40 -11.41
CA PHE A 86 22.27 -9.21 -11.03
C PHE A 86 21.88 -7.73 -11.02
N ASP A 87 22.72 -6.84 -10.48
CA ASP A 87 22.50 -5.38 -10.50
C ASP A 87 22.42 -4.84 -11.94
N GLU A 88 23.33 -5.30 -12.82
CA GLU A 88 23.31 -4.97 -14.25
C GLU A 88 21.99 -5.43 -14.92
N ALA A 89 21.51 -6.62 -14.57
CA ALA A 89 20.24 -7.14 -15.06
C ALA A 89 19.04 -6.33 -14.55
N VAL A 90 19.01 -5.97 -13.25
CA VAL A 90 17.97 -5.12 -12.68
C VAL A 90 17.91 -3.78 -13.39
N ASN A 91 19.06 -3.10 -13.50
CA ASN A 91 19.14 -1.80 -14.17
C ASN A 91 18.75 -1.84 -15.66
N LYS A 92 19.05 -2.94 -16.36
CA LYS A 92 18.73 -3.11 -17.80
C LYS A 92 17.27 -3.50 -18.05
N LEU A 93 16.71 -4.37 -17.23
CA LEU A 93 15.42 -5.03 -17.49
C LEU A 93 14.23 -4.38 -16.79
N ILE A 94 14.48 -3.64 -15.69
CA ILE A 94 13.42 -3.12 -14.85
C ILE A 94 13.45 -1.58 -14.84
N PRO A 95 12.58 -0.92 -15.60
CA PRO A 95 12.44 0.52 -15.52
C PRO A 95 12.08 0.96 -14.11
N SER A 96 12.71 2.02 -13.60
CA SER A 96 12.51 2.52 -12.24
C SER A 96 12.27 4.03 -12.21
N GLY A 97 11.81 4.56 -11.09
CA GLY A 97 11.42 5.97 -10.95
C GLY A 97 10.23 6.31 -11.86
N PHE A 98 10.40 7.32 -12.70
CA PHE A 98 9.41 7.74 -13.70
C PHE A 98 9.54 6.99 -15.03
N ASN A 99 10.58 6.18 -15.20
CA ASN A 99 10.78 5.43 -16.43
C ASN A 99 9.76 4.31 -16.59
N VAL A 100 9.46 4.01 -17.84
CA VAL A 100 8.54 2.93 -18.25
C VAL A 100 9.22 2.13 -19.37
N ASN A 101 8.66 0.98 -19.73
CA ASN A 101 9.20 0.20 -20.84
C ASN A 101 9.22 1.01 -22.15
N GLU A 102 10.31 0.92 -22.91
CA GLU A 102 10.45 1.52 -24.23
C GLU A 102 9.88 0.58 -25.31
N GLY A 103 9.32 1.17 -26.38
CA GLY A 103 8.77 0.42 -27.50
C GLY A 103 7.38 -0.19 -27.26
N GLU A 104 6.94 -1.02 -28.20
CA GLU A 104 5.70 -1.78 -28.04
C GLU A 104 5.83 -2.78 -26.90
N VAL A 105 4.90 -2.68 -25.97
CA VAL A 105 4.79 -3.65 -24.88
C VAL A 105 4.48 -5.00 -25.52
N SER A 106 5.28 -6.01 -25.24
CA SER A 106 5.15 -7.32 -25.88
C SER A 106 3.71 -7.83 -25.84
N ALA A 107 3.30 -8.61 -26.86
CA ALA A 107 1.97 -9.21 -26.95
C ALA A 107 1.58 -9.99 -25.66
N TYR A 108 2.56 -10.52 -24.93
CA TYR A 108 2.38 -11.18 -23.64
C TYR A 108 1.87 -10.20 -22.57
N ILE A 109 2.45 -8.98 -22.48
CA ILE A 109 2.00 -7.95 -21.54
C ILE A 109 0.62 -7.42 -21.99
N ASN A 110 0.41 -7.23 -23.29
CA ASN A 110 -0.87 -6.85 -23.85
C ASN A 110 -1.96 -7.88 -23.50
N GLY A 111 -1.69 -9.17 -23.63
CA GLY A 111 -2.64 -10.23 -23.29
C GLY A 111 -2.98 -10.32 -21.81
N LEU A 112 -2.05 -9.97 -20.91
CA LEU A 112 -2.27 -9.96 -19.45
C LEU A 112 -3.05 -8.74 -18.94
N VAL A 113 -2.88 -7.61 -19.63
CA VAL A 113 -3.48 -6.31 -19.22
C VAL A 113 -4.72 -5.99 -20.06
N ASP A 114 -4.93 -6.71 -21.17
CA ASP A 114 -5.94 -6.38 -22.19
C ASP A 114 -7.33 -6.98 -21.95
N GLY A 115 -8.30 -6.42 -22.64
CA GLY A 115 -9.67 -6.85 -22.93
C GLY A 115 -10.49 -7.42 -21.75
N CYS A 116 -10.04 -8.52 -21.15
CA CYS A 116 -10.76 -9.14 -20.04
C CYS A 116 -10.62 -8.39 -18.72
N MET A 117 -9.46 -7.75 -18.47
CA MET A 117 -9.19 -7.02 -17.22
C MET A 117 -9.90 -5.66 -17.21
N PHE A 118 -9.72 -4.87 -18.26
CA PHE A 118 -10.28 -3.54 -18.36
C PHE A 118 -11.71 -3.48 -18.94
N GLY A 119 -12.22 -4.55 -19.54
CA GLY A 119 -13.57 -4.56 -20.13
C GLY A 119 -14.72 -4.22 -19.16
N LYS A 120 -14.49 -4.33 -17.86
CA LYS A 120 -15.44 -3.97 -16.79
C LYS A 120 -15.08 -2.70 -16.04
N PHE A 121 -14.03 -1.98 -16.47
CA PHE A 121 -13.57 -0.77 -15.82
C PHE A 121 -14.61 0.34 -15.96
N ARG A 122 -14.87 1.11 -14.90
CA ARG A 122 -15.90 2.16 -14.86
C ARG A 122 -15.33 3.55 -15.06
N ALA A 123 -14.17 3.83 -14.49
CA ALA A 123 -13.53 5.14 -14.50
C ALA A 123 -12.70 5.40 -15.76
N TRP A 124 -13.18 5.06 -16.94
CA TRP A 124 -12.47 5.24 -18.21
C TRP A 124 -11.95 6.66 -18.42
N ASP A 125 -12.70 7.67 -17.97
CA ASP A 125 -12.35 9.08 -18.11
C ASP A 125 -11.04 9.45 -17.40
N CYS A 126 -10.62 8.66 -16.39
CA CYS A 126 -9.35 8.91 -15.71
C CYS A 126 -8.14 8.33 -16.47
N LEU A 127 -8.36 7.52 -17.51
CA LEU A 127 -7.33 6.78 -18.24
C LEU A 127 -6.81 7.52 -19.47
N ASN A 128 -6.87 8.85 -19.54
CA ASN A 128 -6.29 9.60 -20.65
C ASN A 128 -4.91 9.05 -21.01
N GLY A 129 -4.81 8.34 -22.16
CA GLY A 129 -3.61 7.66 -22.59
C GLY A 129 -3.37 6.31 -21.90
N MET A 130 -3.97 5.24 -22.43
CA MET A 130 -3.71 3.85 -22.00
C MET A 130 -2.25 3.43 -22.23
N ASP A 131 -1.55 4.04 -23.21
CA ASP A 131 -0.16 3.74 -23.52
C ASP A 131 0.74 3.74 -22.27
N ILE A 132 0.66 4.80 -21.47
CA ILE A 132 1.46 4.89 -20.24
C ILE A 132 1.11 3.79 -19.22
N VAL A 133 -0.14 3.34 -19.18
CA VAL A 133 -0.59 2.25 -18.30
C VAL A 133 0.04 0.94 -18.76
N TYR A 134 -0.01 0.64 -20.05
CA TYR A 134 0.61 -0.57 -20.62
C TYR A 134 2.13 -0.55 -20.46
N ARG A 135 2.78 0.57 -20.76
CA ARG A 135 4.24 0.69 -20.65
C ARG A 135 4.76 0.69 -19.22
N SER A 136 3.90 0.99 -18.23
CA SER A 136 4.28 0.98 -16.82
C SER A 136 4.29 -0.41 -16.18
N VAL A 137 3.63 -1.42 -16.79
CA VAL A 137 3.64 -2.77 -16.24
C VAL A 137 5.02 -3.41 -16.38
N GLY A 138 5.49 -4.14 -15.38
CA GLY A 138 6.86 -4.66 -15.32
C GLY A 138 7.91 -3.58 -14.99
N SER A 139 7.50 -2.47 -14.32
CA SER A 139 8.39 -1.43 -13.83
C SER A 139 8.29 -1.26 -12.32
N LEU A 140 9.40 -0.88 -11.67
CA LEU A 140 9.49 -0.80 -10.21
C LEU A 140 8.79 0.43 -9.64
N GLY A 141 9.01 1.61 -10.24
CA GLY A 141 8.63 2.89 -9.66
C GLY A 141 9.66 3.42 -8.69
N GLY A 142 9.22 4.28 -7.78
CA GLY A 142 10.10 4.97 -6.85
C GLY A 142 9.53 5.01 -5.42
N GLY A 143 10.09 5.86 -4.60
CA GLY A 143 9.73 5.97 -3.19
C GLY A 143 10.27 4.80 -2.38
N ASN A 144 9.39 4.10 -1.65
CA ASN A 144 9.76 2.93 -0.84
C ASN A 144 9.81 1.61 -1.63
N HIS A 145 9.60 1.63 -2.95
CA HIS A 145 9.70 0.43 -3.78
C HIS A 145 11.15 -0.06 -3.88
N PHE A 146 11.33 -1.37 -3.91
CA PHE A 146 12.65 -1.99 -3.94
C PHE A 146 12.65 -3.36 -4.62
N ILE A 147 13.84 -3.81 -4.98
CA ILE A 147 14.16 -5.19 -5.35
C ILE A 147 15.30 -5.63 -4.45
N GLU A 148 15.13 -6.73 -3.74
CA GLU A 148 16.14 -7.31 -2.86
C GLU A 148 16.42 -8.76 -3.24
N LEU A 149 17.67 -9.16 -3.06
CA LEU A 149 18.03 -10.55 -2.84
C LEU A 149 18.39 -10.70 -1.37
N ASP A 150 17.67 -11.57 -0.70
CA ASP A 150 17.84 -11.85 0.71
C ASP A 150 18.37 -13.27 0.92
N ALA A 151 18.97 -13.52 2.07
CA ALA A 151 19.35 -14.85 2.50
C ALA A 151 18.89 -15.10 3.94
N ASN A 152 18.46 -16.32 4.24
CA ASN A 152 18.26 -16.77 5.62
C ASN A 152 19.53 -17.40 6.20
N GLU A 153 19.50 -17.79 7.48
CA GLU A 153 20.65 -18.41 8.16
C GLU A 153 21.05 -19.77 7.57
N GLU A 154 20.12 -20.47 6.90
CA GLU A 154 20.38 -21.73 6.22
C GLU A 154 21.04 -21.57 4.84
N GLY A 155 21.19 -20.32 4.37
CA GLY A 155 21.77 -19.95 3.07
C GLY A 155 20.78 -20.03 1.90
N GLU A 156 19.48 -20.20 2.17
CA GLU A 156 18.46 -20.06 1.12
C GLU A 156 18.31 -18.63 0.68
N LYS A 157 18.20 -18.42 -0.63
CA LYS A 157 18.04 -17.11 -1.26
C LYS A 157 16.58 -16.83 -1.60
N TYR A 158 16.22 -15.57 -1.48
CA TYR A 158 14.89 -15.06 -1.79
C TYR A 158 15.01 -13.81 -2.66
N LEU A 159 14.20 -13.73 -3.71
CA LEU A 159 13.98 -12.51 -4.46
C LEU A 159 12.73 -11.83 -3.90
N VAL A 160 12.89 -10.62 -3.37
CA VAL A 160 11.79 -9.81 -2.81
C VAL A 160 11.58 -8.59 -3.70
N ILE A 161 10.34 -8.40 -4.17
CA ILE A 161 9.95 -7.30 -5.06
C ILE A 161 8.82 -6.53 -4.41
N HIS A 162 9.06 -5.27 -4.08
CA HIS A 162 8.07 -4.33 -3.55
C HIS A 162 7.68 -3.30 -4.60
N THR A 163 6.47 -3.40 -5.14
CA THR A 163 5.90 -2.42 -6.08
C THR A 163 4.39 -2.55 -6.15
N GLY A 164 3.73 -1.54 -6.73
CA GLY A 164 2.28 -1.42 -6.78
C GLY A 164 1.72 -1.17 -8.17
N SER A 165 0.62 -0.41 -8.21
CA SER A 165 -0.19 -0.16 -9.39
C SER A 165 0.31 1.00 -10.26
N ARG A 166 1.48 1.54 -9.95
CA ARG A 166 2.09 2.60 -10.73
C ARG A 166 1.13 3.81 -10.88
N ASN A 167 1.18 4.49 -12.00
CA ASN A 167 0.32 5.65 -12.28
C ASN A 167 -1.18 5.31 -12.32
N LEU A 168 -1.56 4.07 -12.62
CA LEU A 168 -2.96 3.65 -12.70
C LEU A 168 -3.68 3.84 -11.38
N GLY A 169 -3.10 3.36 -10.26
CA GLY A 169 -3.70 3.51 -8.93
C GLY A 169 -3.88 4.96 -8.53
N VAL A 170 -2.89 5.82 -8.81
CA VAL A 170 -2.97 7.26 -8.55
C VAL A 170 -4.15 7.89 -9.29
N ARG A 171 -4.33 7.57 -10.57
CA ARG A 171 -5.43 8.09 -11.39
C ARG A 171 -6.79 7.66 -10.83
N VAL A 172 -6.94 6.37 -10.53
CA VAL A 172 -8.19 5.80 -10.00
C VAL A 172 -8.53 6.40 -8.63
N CYS A 173 -7.58 6.44 -7.71
CA CYS A 173 -7.79 7.02 -6.39
C CYS A 173 -8.22 8.49 -6.49
N ASN A 174 -7.53 9.30 -7.30
CA ASN A 174 -7.85 10.72 -7.46
C ASN A 174 -9.23 10.94 -8.12
N TYR A 175 -9.58 10.13 -9.12
CA TYR A 175 -10.87 10.18 -9.79
C TYR A 175 -12.01 9.93 -8.81
N TYR A 176 -11.94 8.81 -8.07
CA TYR A 176 -12.99 8.48 -7.11
C TYR A 176 -13.02 9.39 -5.89
N GLN A 177 -11.87 9.93 -5.44
CA GLN A 177 -11.85 10.94 -4.37
C GLN A 177 -12.51 12.26 -4.82
N LYS A 178 -12.35 12.63 -6.09
CA LYS A 178 -13.07 13.78 -6.68
C LYS A 178 -14.58 13.52 -6.72
N LEU A 179 -15.01 12.36 -7.21
CA LEU A 179 -16.42 11.97 -7.21
C LEU A 179 -17.01 11.93 -5.80
N ALA A 180 -16.28 11.40 -4.82
CA ALA A 180 -16.69 11.40 -3.42
C ALA A 180 -16.93 12.82 -2.90
N TYR A 181 -16.04 13.76 -3.22
CA TYR A 181 -16.19 15.15 -2.83
C TYR A 181 -17.40 15.82 -3.49
N GLU A 182 -17.61 15.60 -4.77
CA GLU A 182 -18.78 16.10 -5.51
C GLU A 182 -20.08 15.53 -4.95
N TYR A 183 -20.11 14.23 -4.66
CA TYR A 183 -21.24 13.54 -4.05
C TYR A 183 -21.59 14.12 -2.66
N CYS A 184 -20.60 14.26 -1.79
CA CYS A 184 -20.81 14.83 -0.45
C CYS A 184 -21.25 16.30 -0.51
N ARG A 185 -20.70 17.08 -1.44
CA ARG A 185 -21.14 18.48 -1.68
C ARG A 185 -22.60 18.56 -2.12
N LYS A 186 -23.02 17.68 -3.01
CA LYS A 186 -24.41 17.61 -3.47
C LYS A 186 -25.36 17.31 -2.31
N LYS A 187 -25.01 16.38 -1.44
CA LYS A 187 -25.78 16.10 -0.21
C LYS A 187 -25.93 17.35 0.68
N ILE A 188 -24.91 18.20 0.78
CA ILE A 188 -24.99 19.46 1.54
C ILE A 188 -25.92 20.46 0.86
N ALA A 189 -25.88 20.57 -0.48
CA ALA A 189 -26.77 21.43 -1.24
C ALA A 189 -28.23 20.98 -1.09
N ASP A 190 -28.49 19.70 -1.20
CA ASP A 190 -29.83 19.11 -0.99
C ASP A 190 -30.41 19.45 0.40
N LYS A 191 -29.55 19.54 1.44
CA LYS A 191 -29.93 20.00 2.79
C LYS A 191 -30.42 21.44 2.79
N SER A 192 -29.72 22.33 2.07
CA SER A 192 -30.09 23.73 1.97
C SER A 192 -31.46 23.90 1.28
N GLU A 193 -31.75 23.09 0.27
CA GLU A 193 -33.05 23.05 -0.41
C GLU A 193 -34.13 22.52 0.54
N VAL A 194 -33.90 21.46 1.31
CA VAL A 194 -34.87 20.96 2.31
C VAL A 194 -35.13 21.98 3.40
N ILE A 195 -34.09 22.68 3.88
CA ILE A 195 -34.29 23.78 4.85
C ILE A 195 -35.12 24.91 4.26
N ALA A 196 -34.80 25.33 3.04
CA ALA A 196 -35.54 26.38 2.36
C ALA A 196 -37.04 26.01 2.14
N LYS A 197 -37.27 24.77 1.74
CA LYS A 197 -38.61 24.21 1.58
C LYS A 197 -39.37 24.17 2.91
N LEU A 198 -38.80 23.63 3.97
CA LEU A 198 -39.46 23.57 5.28
C LEU A 198 -39.75 24.97 5.85
N LYS A 199 -38.89 25.95 5.62
CA LYS A 199 -39.12 27.35 5.96
C LYS A 199 -40.29 27.95 5.16
N SER A 200 -40.34 27.71 3.86
CA SER A 200 -41.42 28.19 3.01
C SER A 200 -42.79 27.58 3.36
N GLU A 201 -42.80 26.38 3.93
CA GLU A 201 -44.00 25.67 4.39
C GLU A 201 -44.37 25.99 5.84
N GLY A 202 -43.61 26.83 6.56
CA GLY A 202 -43.86 27.18 7.96
C GLY A 202 -43.55 26.02 8.96
N ARG A 203 -42.79 25.01 8.51
CA ARG A 203 -42.42 23.79 9.27
C ARG A 203 -41.02 23.87 9.88
N GLU A 204 -40.65 25.02 10.39
CA GLU A 204 -39.28 25.27 10.89
C GLU A 204 -38.89 24.34 12.05
N LYS A 205 -39.86 23.89 12.85
CA LYS A 205 -39.63 22.94 13.96
C LYS A 205 -39.10 21.58 13.49
N GLU A 206 -39.34 21.22 12.25
CA GLU A 206 -38.91 19.93 11.67
C GLU A 206 -37.52 20.00 11.03
N ILE A 207 -36.97 21.22 10.88
CA ILE A 207 -35.67 21.42 10.23
C ILE A 207 -34.55 20.58 10.90
N GLN A 208 -34.49 20.60 12.24
CA GLN A 208 -33.43 19.87 12.95
C GLN A 208 -33.52 18.36 12.72
N SER A 209 -34.72 17.81 12.75
CA SER A 209 -34.96 16.38 12.50
C SER A 209 -34.63 16.02 11.05
N ALA A 210 -35.04 16.86 10.09
CA ALA A 210 -34.72 16.66 8.68
C ALA A 210 -33.21 16.74 8.40
N ILE A 211 -32.51 17.71 9.01
CA ILE A 211 -31.04 17.83 8.89
C ILE A 211 -30.35 16.62 9.48
N ASN A 212 -30.78 16.12 10.63
CA ASN A 212 -30.22 14.93 11.26
C ASN A 212 -30.41 13.69 10.37
N LEU A 213 -31.55 13.56 9.68
CA LEU A 213 -31.83 12.49 8.73
C LEU A 213 -30.93 12.59 7.47
N LEU A 214 -30.58 13.79 7.04
CA LEU A 214 -29.73 14.01 5.86
C LEU A 214 -28.23 13.87 6.15
N GLY A 215 -27.86 13.63 7.42
CA GLY A 215 -26.44 13.51 7.86
C GLY A 215 -25.69 14.84 7.88
N THR A 216 -24.58 14.95 8.56
CA THR A 216 -23.87 16.23 8.78
C THR A 216 -22.67 16.43 7.89
N ARG A 217 -22.42 17.64 7.47
CA ARG A 217 -21.56 18.75 7.96
C ARG A 217 -20.18 18.72 7.32
N ASN A 218 -19.66 19.84 6.88
CA ASN A 218 -18.26 20.14 6.52
C ASN A 218 -17.33 18.92 6.36
N ILE A 219 -17.66 18.03 5.42
CA ILE A 219 -16.77 16.91 5.08
C ILE A 219 -15.58 17.51 4.36
N SER A 220 -14.37 17.28 4.87
CA SER A 220 -13.16 17.70 4.19
C SER A 220 -13.04 16.96 2.84
N LYS A 221 -12.39 17.58 1.87
CA LYS A 221 -12.12 16.94 0.57
C LYS A 221 -11.39 15.61 0.75
N GLU A 222 -10.51 15.50 1.76
CA GLU A 222 -9.72 14.31 2.07
C GLU A 222 -10.56 13.17 2.65
N LEU A 223 -11.66 13.47 3.37
CA LEU A 223 -12.50 12.49 4.05
C LEU A 223 -13.90 12.38 3.42
N SER A 224 -14.10 12.93 2.24
CA SER A 224 -15.29 12.70 1.44
C SER A 224 -15.37 11.23 1.03
N TYR A 225 -16.56 10.65 1.09
CA TYR A 225 -16.79 9.23 0.94
C TYR A 225 -17.70 8.87 -0.22
N LEU A 226 -17.65 7.64 -0.63
CA LEU A 226 -18.54 6.98 -1.58
C LEU A 226 -19.49 6.05 -0.84
N GLU A 227 -20.72 5.93 -1.32
CA GLU A 227 -21.71 4.93 -0.91
C GLU A 227 -22.57 4.52 -2.10
N GLY A 228 -23.38 3.46 -1.98
CA GLY A 228 -24.28 2.99 -3.04
C GLY A 228 -23.53 2.57 -4.31
N ASP A 229 -24.07 2.98 -5.47
CA ASP A 229 -23.53 2.58 -6.78
C ASP A 229 -22.12 3.12 -7.02
N LEU A 230 -21.80 4.35 -6.56
CA LEU A 230 -20.45 4.89 -6.66
C LEU A 230 -19.42 4.07 -5.87
N LEU A 231 -19.81 3.53 -4.72
CA LEU A 231 -18.98 2.62 -3.97
C LEU A 231 -18.78 1.30 -4.74
N ASN A 232 -19.82 0.73 -5.31
CA ASN A 232 -19.74 -0.50 -6.10
C ASN A 232 -18.80 -0.34 -7.30
N ASP A 233 -18.92 0.78 -8.01
CA ASP A 233 -18.02 1.10 -9.14
C ASP A 233 -16.58 1.24 -8.69
N TYR A 234 -16.31 1.92 -7.57
CA TYR A 234 -14.97 2.03 -6.99
C TYR A 234 -14.39 0.67 -6.60
N LEU A 235 -15.17 -0.18 -5.94
CA LEU A 235 -14.73 -1.52 -5.54
C LEU A 235 -14.41 -2.41 -6.75
N ASN A 236 -15.19 -2.27 -7.83
CA ASN A 236 -14.92 -2.97 -9.09
C ASN A 236 -13.57 -2.53 -9.68
N ASP A 237 -13.35 -1.23 -9.81
CA ASP A 237 -12.15 -0.68 -10.43
C ASP A 237 -10.91 -0.90 -9.54
N MET A 238 -11.06 -0.79 -8.22
CA MET A 238 -10.00 -1.12 -7.27
C MET A 238 -9.51 -2.57 -7.44
N ARG A 239 -10.42 -3.55 -7.62
CA ARG A 239 -10.03 -4.95 -7.88
C ARG A 239 -9.24 -5.09 -9.19
N ILE A 240 -9.61 -4.34 -10.23
CA ILE A 240 -8.90 -4.32 -11.50
C ILE A 240 -7.48 -3.76 -11.29
N VAL A 241 -7.35 -2.65 -10.55
CA VAL A 241 -6.05 -2.05 -10.22
C VAL A 241 -5.18 -2.99 -9.37
N GLN A 242 -5.77 -3.73 -8.42
CA GLN A 242 -5.06 -4.75 -7.65
C GLN A 242 -4.48 -5.85 -8.55
N LYS A 243 -5.27 -6.36 -9.51
CA LYS A 243 -4.80 -7.35 -10.49
C LYS A 243 -3.68 -6.80 -11.37
N TYR A 244 -3.77 -5.53 -11.79
CA TYR A 244 -2.70 -4.87 -12.52
C TYR A 244 -1.40 -4.80 -11.68
N ALA A 245 -1.49 -4.43 -10.40
CA ALA A 245 -0.33 -4.39 -9.50
C ALA A 245 0.28 -5.79 -9.28
N GLU A 246 -0.54 -6.81 -9.20
CA GLU A 246 -0.10 -8.21 -9.14
C GLU A 246 0.66 -8.61 -10.40
N GLN A 247 0.12 -8.31 -11.59
CA GLN A 247 0.79 -8.58 -12.86
C GLN A 247 2.12 -7.82 -12.97
N ASN A 248 2.17 -6.57 -12.48
CA ASN A 248 3.41 -5.80 -12.42
C ASN A 248 4.51 -6.57 -11.66
N ARG A 249 4.21 -7.08 -10.46
CA ARG A 249 5.16 -7.88 -9.66
C ARG A 249 5.55 -9.20 -10.33
N ILE A 250 4.59 -9.90 -10.93
CA ILE A 250 4.81 -11.16 -11.65
C ILE A 250 5.80 -10.98 -12.80
N ILE A 251 5.62 -9.94 -13.61
CA ILE A 251 6.48 -9.66 -14.77
C ILE A 251 7.91 -9.33 -14.32
N ILE A 252 8.07 -8.53 -13.26
CA ILE A 252 9.39 -8.23 -12.71
C ILE A 252 10.06 -9.51 -12.21
N ALA A 253 9.33 -10.35 -11.44
CA ALA A 253 9.84 -11.61 -10.93
C ALA A 253 10.32 -12.53 -12.07
N ASN A 254 9.49 -12.73 -13.10
CA ASN A 254 9.85 -13.57 -14.25
C ASN A 254 11.09 -13.05 -14.99
N ARG A 255 11.18 -11.74 -15.23
CA ARG A 255 12.34 -11.13 -15.88
C ARG A 255 13.63 -11.41 -15.11
N LEU A 256 13.59 -11.26 -13.78
CA LEU A 256 14.77 -11.41 -12.93
C LEU A 256 15.15 -12.88 -12.69
N VAL A 257 14.18 -13.78 -12.48
CA VAL A 257 14.44 -15.22 -12.37
C VAL A 257 15.04 -15.77 -13.66
N ASN A 258 14.50 -15.36 -14.82
CA ASN A 258 15.07 -15.73 -16.12
C ASN A 258 16.50 -15.18 -16.32
N ALA A 259 16.76 -13.93 -15.89
CA ALA A 259 18.10 -13.34 -15.97
C ALA A 259 19.12 -14.05 -15.07
N LEU A 260 18.69 -14.64 -13.96
CA LEU A 260 19.50 -15.47 -13.09
C LEU A 260 19.76 -16.88 -13.68
N GLY A 261 19.04 -17.29 -14.72
CA GLY A 261 19.13 -18.62 -15.30
C GLY A 261 18.61 -19.73 -14.39
N ILE A 262 17.73 -19.40 -13.44
CA ILE A 262 17.16 -20.34 -12.49
C ILE A 262 15.86 -20.92 -13.08
N ASP A 263 15.81 -22.26 -13.17
CA ASP A 263 14.65 -22.98 -13.74
C ASP A 263 13.59 -23.23 -12.66
N ILE A 264 12.85 -22.18 -12.31
CA ILE A 264 11.69 -22.26 -11.41
C ILE A 264 10.54 -21.43 -11.99
N ASP A 265 9.32 -21.86 -11.72
CA ASP A 265 8.14 -21.03 -11.95
C ASP A 265 7.97 -20.04 -10.79
N ALA A 266 8.38 -18.80 -11.03
CA ALA A 266 8.26 -17.70 -10.06
C ALA A 266 6.80 -17.37 -9.66
N ASN A 267 5.81 -17.99 -10.27
CA ASN A 267 4.39 -17.79 -9.98
C ASN A 267 3.74 -18.98 -9.27
N SER A 268 4.45 -20.09 -9.17
CA SER A 268 3.98 -21.27 -8.45
C SER A 268 3.97 -21.02 -6.95
N ASP A 269 2.85 -21.37 -6.28
CA ASP A 269 2.72 -21.31 -4.81
C ASP A 269 3.78 -22.17 -4.08
N LYS A 270 4.42 -23.10 -4.77
CA LYS A 270 5.55 -23.87 -4.23
C LYS A 270 6.77 -23.00 -3.97
N TYR A 271 6.99 -21.98 -4.80
CA TYR A 271 8.19 -21.15 -4.76
C TYR A 271 7.91 -19.70 -4.41
N SER A 272 6.66 -19.25 -4.42
CA SER A 272 6.37 -17.85 -4.19
C SER A 272 5.08 -17.60 -3.43
N PHE A 273 5.04 -16.43 -2.78
CA PHE A 273 3.82 -15.87 -2.18
C PHE A 273 3.79 -14.35 -2.36
N THR A 274 2.62 -13.77 -2.13
CA THR A 274 2.40 -12.33 -2.27
C THR A 274 1.71 -11.77 -1.03
N THR A 275 2.15 -10.60 -0.59
CA THR A 275 1.53 -9.83 0.51
C THR A 275 1.21 -8.43 0.02
N ILE A 276 -0.05 -7.99 0.13
CA ILE A 276 -0.51 -6.66 -0.29
C ILE A 276 -0.95 -5.82 0.92
N HIS A 277 -0.83 -4.48 0.84
CA HIS A 277 -1.04 -3.61 1.99
C HIS A 277 -1.85 -2.32 1.74
N ASN A 278 -2.37 -2.09 0.53
CA ASN A 278 -3.25 -0.96 0.22
C ASN A 278 -4.46 -1.46 -0.58
N TYR A 279 -5.49 -1.92 0.12
CA TYR A 279 -6.64 -2.55 -0.54
C TYR A 279 -7.84 -2.70 0.39
N ILE A 280 -8.97 -3.11 -0.18
CA ILE A 280 -10.13 -3.59 0.55
C ILE A 280 -10.31 -5.08 0.27
N ASP A 281 -10.31 -5.91 1.31
CA ASP A 281 -10.81 -7.29 1.26
C ASP A 281 -12.33 -7.21 1.16
N THR A 282 -12.85 -7.28 -0.05
CA THR A 282 -14.28 -7.06 -0.33
C THR A 282 -15.17 -8.16 0.19
N ASP A 283 -14.63 -9.37 0.43
CA ASP A 283 -15.39 -10.49 0.99
C ASP A 283 -15.62 -10.33 2.49
N LYS A 284 -14.72 -9.63 3.17
CA LYS A 284 -14.76 -9.38 4.61
C LYS A 284 -15.11 -7.95 4.98
N GLY A 285 -15.14 -7.04 4.02
CA GLY A 285 -15.34 -5.61 4.29
C GLY A 285 -14.19 -4.99 5.08
N ILE A 286 -12.95 -5.46 4.91
CA ILE A 286 -11.79 -4.94 5.64
C ILE A 286 -10.91 -4.09 4.72
N LEU A 287 -10.84 -2.81 5.03
CA LEU A 287 -9.90 -1.88 4.40
C LEU A 287 -8.55 -1.90 5.12
N ARG A 288 -7.46 -1.95 4.34
CA ARG A 288 -6.08 -1.88 4.83
C ARG A 288 -5.30 -0.81 4.07
N LYS A 289 -4.69 0.09 4.82
CA LYS A 289 -3.76 1.10 4.31
C LYS A 289 -2.42 0.99 5.04
N GLY A 290 -1.39 0.52 4.34
CA GLY A 290 -0.11 0.21 5.00
C GLY A 290 -0.30 -0.85 6.09
N ALA A 291 -1.14 -1.83 5.84
CA ALA A 291 -1.38 -2.97 6.70
C ALA A 291 -1.68 -4.20 5.84
N ILE A 292 -1.32 -5.37 6.31
CA ILE A 292 -1.45 -6.64 5.59
C ILE A 292 -2.52 -7.53 6.20
N SER A 293 -3.00 -8.50 5.42
CA SER A 293 -3.75 -9.64 5.95
C SER A 293 -2.85 -10.51 6.82
N ALA A 294 -3.40 -11.07 7.90
CA ALA A 294 -2.75 -12.06 8.76
C ALA A 294 -3.80 -13.07 9.23
N LYS A 295 -4.51 -13.67 8.26
CA LYS A 295 -5.48 -14.75 8.52
C LYS A 295 -4.76 -15.94 9.12
N LYS A 296 -5.49 -16.82 9.78
CA LYS A 296 -4.88 -18.01 10.37
C LYS A 296 -4.13 -18.82 9.30
N ASP A 297 -2.89 -19.15 9.61
CA ASP A 297 -1.97 -19.94 8.76
C ASP A 297 -1.53 -19.25 7.45
N GLU A 298 -1.91 -18.00 7.19
CA GLU A 298 -1.47 -17.23 6.03
C GLU A 298 0.01 -16.87 6.15
N VAL A 299 0.80 -17.18 5.12
CA VAL A 299 2.22 -16.79 5.05
C VAL A 299 2.32 -15.38 4.49
N VAL A 300 3.01 -14.51 5.20
CA VAL A 300 3.16 -13.10 4.87
C VAL A 300 4.59 -12.62 5.09
N ILE A 301 4.96 -11.50 4.47
CA ILE A 301 6.25 -10.85 4.69
C ILE A 301 6.06 -9.46 5.28
N ILE A 302 6.91 -9.11 6.25
CA ILE A 302 6.96 -7.80 6.90
C ILE A 302 8.40 -7.26 6.77
N PRO A 303 8.67 -6.37 5.80
CA PRO A 303 9.99 -5.79 5.62
C PRO A 303 10.29 -4.77 6.71
N MET A 304 11.52 -4.78 7.20
CA MET A 304 11.99 -3.80 8.19
C MET A 304 12.64 -2.60 7.50
N ASN A 305 13.84 -2.78 6.98
CA ASN A 305 14.58 -1.74 6.25
C ASN A 305 15.69 -2.40 5.40
N MET A 306 16.43 -1.58 4.64
CA MET A 306 17.47 -2.02 3.70
C MET A 306 18.64 -2.81 4.34
N ARG A 307 18.79 -2.78 5.69
CA ARG A 307 19.83 -3.50 6.44
C ARG A 307 19.28 -4.71 7.18
N ASP A 308 18.17 -4.52 7.88
CA ASP A 308 17.62 -5.54 8.78
C ASP A 308 16.84 -6.62 8.03
N GLY A 309 16.43 -6.33 6.78
CA GLY A 309 15.74 -7.27 5.91
C GLY A 309 14.27 -7.42 6.21
N SER A 310 13.76 -8.63 6.14
CA SER A 310 12.34 -8.92 6.23
C SER A 310 12.04 -10.12 7.13
N LEU A 311 10.88 -10.08 7.76
CA LEU A 311 10.35 -11.19 8.56
C LEU A 311 9.36 -11.97 7.69
N ILE A 312 9.59 -13.27 7.50
CA ILE A 312 8.57 -14.19 6.97
C ILE A 312 7.77 -14.67 8.16
N CYS A 313 6.45 -14.44 8.11
CA CYS A 313 5.57 -14.67 9.24
C CYS A 313 4.39 -15.57 8.86
N LYS A 314 3.76 -16.15 9.87
CA LYS A 314 2.53 -16.92 9.77
C LYS A 314 1.43 -16.22 10.58
N GLY A 315 0.32 -15.89 9.95
CA GLY A 315 -0.81 -15.20 10.56
C GLY A 315 -1.51 -16.07 11.61
N LYS A 316 -1.93 -15.47 12.70
CA LYS A 316 -2.70 -16.08 13.80
C LYS A 316 -4.21 -15.95 13.64
N GLY A 317 -4.68 -15.11 12.72
CA GLY A 317 -6.10 -14.81 12.53
C GLY A 317 -6.71 -14.08 13.74
N ASN A 318 -5.95 -13.19 14.39
CA ASN A 318 -6.39 -12.45 15.56
C ASN A 318 -7.52 -11.48 15.21
N LYS A 319 -8.74 -11.77 15.68
CA LYS A 319 -9.94 -10.98 15.40
C LYS A 319 -9.90 -9.58 16.00
N ASP A 320 -9.21 -9.40 17.13
CA ASP A 320 -9.05 -8.06 17.72
C ASP A 320 -8.19 -7.15 16.86
N TRP A 321 -7.32 -7.72 16.03
CA TRP A 321 -6.52 -7.04 15.01
C TRP A 321 -7.21 -7.02 13.63
N LEU A 322 -8.48 -7.41 13.53
CA LEU A 322 -9.20 -7.61 12.27
C LEU A 322 -8.43 -8.53 11.30
N CYS A 323 -7.81 -9.58 11.84
CA CYS A 323 -6.95 -10.52 11.10
C CYS A 323 -5.91 -9.79 10.23
N SER A 324 -5.22 -8.80 10.82
CA SER A 324 -4.28 -7.94 10.11
C SER A 324 -2.98 -7.79 10.91
N ALA A 325 -1.91 -7.37 10.22
CA ALA A 325 -0.60 -7.07 10.78
C ALA A 325 -0.01 -5.81 10.14
N PRO A 326 1.05 -5.21 10.70
CA PRO A 326 1.75 -4.11 10.05
C PRO A 326 2.36 -4.58 8.73
N HIS A 327 2.51 -3.64 7.78
CA HIS A 327 3.12 -3.94 6.48
C HIS A 327 4.64 -3.79 6.47
N GLY A 328 5.24 -3.25 7.53
CA GLY A 328 6.66 -2.98 7.64
C GLY A 328 7.05 -2.45 9.02
N ALA A 329 8.25 -1.84 9.12
CA ALA A 329 8.71 -1.26 10.37
C ALA A 329 8.00 0.07 10.72
N GLY A 330 7.56 0.82 9.71
CA GLY A 330 7.12 2.19 9.89
C GLY A 330 8.26 3.18 10.05
N ARG A 331 7.99 4.46 9.79
CA ARG A 331 9.02 5.50 9.83
C ARG A 331 9.08 6.17 11.19
N LEU A 332 10.31 6.50 11.64
CA LEU A 332 10.55 7.39 12.78
C LEU A 332 10.57 8.85 12.38
N MET A 333 11.00 9.14 11.15
CA MET A 333 11.12 10.50 10.65
C MET A 333 10.56 10.62 9.23
N SER A 334 10.01 11.78 8.93
CA SER A 334 9.51 12.08 7.58
C SER A 334 10.66 12.05 6.55
N ARG A 335 10.34 11.88 5.25
CA ARG A 335 11.34 11.92 4.18
C ARG A 335 12.15 13.22 4.19
N THR A 336 11.49 14.36 4.39
CA THR A 336 12.13 15.67 4.45
C THR A 336 13.07 15.79 5.65
N GLN A 337 12.68 15.25 6.80
CA GLN A 337 13.50 15.23 8.00
C GLN A 337 14.72 14.34 7.82
N ALA A 338 14.54 13.13 7.29
CA ALA A 338 15.65 12.20 7.01
C ALA A 338 16.70 12.83 6.06
N LYS A 339 16.26 13.50 4.99
CA LYS A 339 17.18 14.23 4.07
C LYS A 339 17.96 15.37 4.74
N LYS A 340 17.46 15.94 5.84
CA LYS A 340 18.12 17.01 6.57
C LYS A 340 19.07 16.52 7.67
N GLU A 341 18.71 15.44 8.35
CA GLU A 341 19.37 14.99 9.57
C GLU A 341 20.34 13.83 9.35
N LEU A 342 20.14 13.01 8.31
CA LEU A 342 21.00 11.87 8.05
C LEU A 342 22.22 12.26 7.21
N SER A 343 23.36 11.61 7.48
CA SER A 343 24.59 11.80 6.71
C SER A 343 24.84 10.60 5.79
N MET A 344 25.48 10.87 4.64
CA MET A 344 25.88 9.82 3.72
C MET A 344 26.90 8.86 4.31
N ASP A 345 27.78 9.32 5.21
CA ASP A 345 28.75 8.46 5.87
C ASP A 345 28.08 7.46 6.79
N SER A 346 27.09 7.92 7.60
CA SER A 346 26.29 7.02 8.43
C SER A 346 25.50 6.04 7.56
N TYR A 347 24.89 6.49 6.47
CA TYR A 347 24.13 5.63 5.57
C TYR A 347 25.00 4.54 4.95
N LYS A 348 26.20 4.89 4.44
CA LYS A 348 27.16 3.90 3.90
C LYS A 348 27.61 2.89 4.95
N ASN A 349 27.88 3.37 6.19
CA ASN A 349 28.30 2.50 7.29
C ASN A 349 27.20 1.47 7.65
N GLU A 350 25.93 1.91 7.72
CA GLU A 350 24.79 1.02 8.00
C GLU A 350 24.56 -0.01 6.89
N MET A 351 24.92 0.29 5.66
CA MET A 351 24.78 -0.60 4.50
C MET A 351 26.02 -1.47 4.25
N ASN A 352 27.02 -1.43 5.14
CA ASN A 352 28.24 -2.23 4.98
C ASN A 352 27.92 -3.73 4.93
N GLY A 353 28.45 -4.42 3.94
CA GLY A 353 28.23 -5.86 3.71
C GLY A 353 27.02 -6.18 2.82
N ILE A 354 26.24 -5.17 2.41
CA ILE A 354 25.13 -5.32 1.47
C ILE A 354 25.50 -4.68 0.14
N TYR A 355 25.44 -5.45 -0.95
CA TYR A 355 25.68 -4.91 -2.28
C TYR A 355 24.54 -4.00 -2.72
N SER A 356 24.82 -2.74 -2.98
CA SER A 356 23.82 -1.79 -3.47
C SER A 356 24.46 -0.64 -4.24
N THR A 357 23.97 -0.40 -5.46
CA THR A 357 24.30 0.80 -6.26
C THR A 357 23.33 1.96 -5.99
N SER A 358 22.38 1.76 -5.07
CA SER A 358 21.36 2.73 -4.70
C SER A 358 21.67 3.51 -3.42
N VAL A 359 22.84 3.31 -2.78
CA VAL A 359 23.24 4.07 -1.60
C VAL A 359 23.83 5.42 -2.03
N CYS A 360 22.97 6.42 -2.12
CA CYS A 360 23.29 7.76 -2.64
C CYS A 360 22.40 8.84 -1.98
N GLU A 361 22.66 10.11 -2.25
CA GLU A 361 21.93 11.24 -1.67
C GLU A 361 20.42 11.22 -2.01
N GLU A 362 20.07 10.77 -3.22
CA GLU A 362 18.69 10.67 -3.68
C GLU A 362 17.87 9.67 -2.88
N THR A 363 18.50 8.66 -2.28
CA THR A 363 17.85 7.60 -1.50
C THR A 363 18.10 7.69 0.01
N ILE A 364 18.76 8.74 0.50
CA ILE A 364 19.12 8.88 1.93
C ILE A 364 17.89 8.86 2.85
N ASP A 365 16.74 9.29 2.36
CA ASP A 365 15.49 9.23 3.10
C ASP A 365 14.96 7.79 3.33
N GLU A 366 15.52 6.81 2.65
CA GLU A 366 15.23 5.38 2.84
C GLU A 366 16.29 4.66 3.69
N ALA A 367 17.28 5.38 4.21
CA ALA A 367 18.33 4.81 5.08
C ALA A 367 17.73 4.09 6.30
N PRO A 368 18.35 3.01 6.80
CA PRO A 368 17.83 2.20 7.92
C PRO A 368 17.44 3.04 9.15
N MET A 369 18.17 4.09 9.45
CA MET A 369 17.94 4.97 10.61
C MET A 369 16.63 5.77 10.53
N ALA A 370 16.01 5.85 9.35
CA ALA A 370 14.73 6.54 9.18
C ALA A 370 13.52 5.71 9.67
N TYR A 371 13.74 4.45 10.06
CA TYR A 371 12.70 3.49 10.42
C TYR A 371 12.70 3.16 11.91
N LYS A 372 11.56 2.68 12.42
CA LYS A 372 11.44 2.18 13.81
C LYS A 372 12.36 0.98 14.03
N PRO A 373 12.87 0.78 15.26
CA PRO A 373 13.70 -0.38 15.58
C PRO A 373 12.97 -1.68 15.30
N THR A 374 13.66 -2.63 14.67
CA THR A 374 13.12 -3.96 14.33
C THR A 374 12.61 -4.69 15.57
N GLU A 375 13.31 -4.58 16.70
CA GLU A 375 12.96 -5.23 17.95
C GLU A 375 11.62 -4.74 18.51
N GLU A 376 11.30 -3.44 18.36
CA GLU A 376 10.01 -2.88 18.76
C GLU A 376 8.88 -3.52 17.96
N ILE A 377 9.03 -3.62 16.65
CA ILE A 377 8.02 -4.20 15.77
C ILE A 377 7.85 -5.69 16.05
N VAL A 378 8.95 -6.45 16.17
CA VAL A 378 8.93 -7.89 16.48
C VAL A 378 8.17 -8.18 17.77
N GLU A 379 8.37 -7.36 18.81
CA GLU A 379 7.65 -7.53 20.09
C GLU A 379 6.15 -7.25 19.93
N LEU A 380 5.80 -6.16 19.24
CA LEU A 380 4.43 -5.72 19.11
C LEU A 380 3.56 -6.59 18.19
N ILE A 381 4.15 -7.31 17.22
CA ILE A 381 3.40 -8.16 16.28
C ILE A 381 3.08 -9.56 16.83
N LYS A 382 3.69 -9.99 17.93
CA LYS A 382 3.47 -11.32 18.53
C LYS A 382 1.99 -11.72 18.70
N PRO A 383 1.05 -10.81 19.01
CA PRO A 383 -0.36 -11.18 19.10
C PRO A 383 -1.00 -11.58 17.78
N THR A 384 -0.47 -11.17 16.65
CA THR A 384 -1.12 -11.32 15.33
C THR A 384 -0.39 -12.23 14.35
N VAL A 385 0.93 -12.39 14.49
CA VAL A 385 1.74 -13.29 13.66
C VAL A 385 2.78 -14.05 14.47
N ASP A 386 3.23 -15.20 13.96
CA ASP A 386 4.45 -15.89 14.39
C ASP A 386 5.53 -15.65 13.33
N VAL A 387 6.71 -15.21 13.73
CA VAL A 387 7.87 -15.13 12.85
C VAL A 387 8.40 -16.54 12.63
N ILE A 388 8.44 -16.98 11.38
CA ILE A 388 8.87 -18.33 10.99
C ILE A 388 10.24 -18.35 10.31
N ASP A 389 10.67 -17.21 9.74
CA ASP A 389 12.02 -17.04 9.17
C ASP A 389 12.39 -15.55 9.16
N VAL A 390 13.69 -15.28 9.15
CA VAL A 390 14.27 -13.94 9.02
C VAL A 390 15.22 -13.95 7.83
N ILE A 391 14.93 -13.13 6.84
CA ILE A 391 15.74 -13.00 5.63
C ILE A 391 16.42 -11.65 5.60
N LYS A 392 17.76 -11.64 5.37
CA LYS A 392 18.59 -10.44 5.38
C LYS A 392 19.11 -10.11 4.00
N PRO A 393 19.11 -8.82 3.60
CA PRO A 393 19.57 -8.43 2.29
C PRO A 393 21.05 -8.76 2.09
N ILE A 394 21.35 -9.39 0.96
CA ILE A 394 22.70 -9.48 0.39
C ILE A 394 22.84 -8.51 -0.77
N TYR A 395 21.71 -8.08 -1.34
CA TYR A 395 21.59 -7.08 -2.41
C TYR A 395 20.33 -6.26 -2.21
N ASN A 396 20.43 -4.94 -2.44
CA ASN A 396 19.26 -4.04 -2.43
C ASN A 396 19.35 -3.02 -3.58
N PHE A 397 18.22 -2.84 -4.27
CA PHE A 397 18.03 -1.82 -5.29
C PHE A 397 16.81 -0.95 -4.99
N LYS A 398 17.02 0.37 -5.01
CA LYS A 398 15.96 1.39 -4.95
C LYS A 398 16.08 2.37 -6.10
N ALA A 399 14.95 2.85 -6.59
CA ALA A 399 14.95 3.88 -7.64
C ALA A 399 15.49 5.21 -7.10
N LYS A 400 16.38 5.82 -7.85
CA LYS A 400 16.78 7.22 -7.68
C LYS A 400 15.67 8.12 -8.23
N LEU A 401 15.22 9.10 -7.45
CA LEU A 401 14.13 10.03 -7.80
C LEU A 401 14.65 11.46 -7.93
#